data_fb7b620eb8a2abd5a588676c79b7fa57
#
_entry.id   fb7b620eb8a2abd5a588676c79b7fa57
#
_cell.length_a   1.000
_cell.length_b   1.000
_cell.length_c   1.000
_cell.angle_alpha   90.00
_cell.angle_beta   90.00
_cell.angle_gamma   90.00
#
_symmetry.space_group_name_H-M   'P 1'
#
loop_
_entity.id
_entity.type
_entity.pdbx_description
1 polymer ?
#
loop_
_entity_poly.entity_id
_entity_poly.type
_entity_poly.pdbx_seq_one_letter_code
_entity_poly.pdbx_strand_id
1 'polypeptide(L)'
;MTSKHQEMAEWYRRAQEEILDSMDEELEMELDDDRLSPDGDSHSQIPRNVYFRELFRLQGELVKLQDWVVENKLKVAVLFEGRDSAGKGGAIKRITQRLNPRVCKVVALPAPNEREKTQWYFQRYISQLPAGGEIVLFDRSWYNRAGVEKVMGFCTDDEYEEFLRTVPDLERMMISSGIILIKYWFSISDDEQYNRFMMRIHDPLKQWKLSPMDLEARRLWEAYTKAKETMLERTHIPEAPWWVVAANDKKKARLNCITHLLSQIPYKEIDHPVITLPKRVHNPDYLRGPVPPDLYVPEVF
;
A
#
# COMPACT_ATOMS: atom_id res chain seq x y z
N MET A 1 -47.83 6.54 7.41
CA MET A 1 -47.04 6.05 6.24
C MET A 1 -46.00 7.07 5.77
N THR A 2 -46.15 8.35 6.02
CA THR A 2 -45.26 9.45 5.58
C THR A 2 -43.91 9.52 6.34
N SER A 3 -43.84 9.12 7.60
CA SER A 3 -42.58 9.20 8.41
C SER A 3 -41.46 8.26 7.93
N LYS A 4 -41.79 7.00 7.64
CA LYS A 4 -40.78 6.02 7.18
C LYS A 4 -40.16 6.34 5.81
N HIS A 5 -40.94 6.95 4.90
CA HIS A 5 -40.45 7.37 3.61
C HIS A 5 -39.52 8.58 3.70
N GLN A 6 -39.80 9.50 4.63
CA GLN A 6 -38.96 10.65 4.89
C GLN A 6 -37.65 10.25 5.57
N GLU A 7 -37.67 9.37 6.56
CA GLU A 7 -36.47 8.83 7.21
C GLU A 7 -35.55 8.07 6.23
N MET A 8 -36.16 7.30 5.30
CA MET A 8 -35.41 6.55 4.29
C MET A 8 -34.77 7.47 3.25
N ALA A 9 -35.50 8.53 2.84
CA ALA A 9 -34.97 9.54 1.91
C ALA A 9 -33.81 10.33 2.55
N GLU A 10 -33.92 10.65 3.84
CA GLU A 10 -32.86 11.34 4.59
C GLU A 10 -31.64 10.46 4.79
N TRP A 11 -31.83 9.17 5.03
CA TRP A 11 -30.74 8.20 5.09
C TRP A 11 -30.00 8.06 3.73
N TYR A 12 -30.76 7.96 2.62
CA TYR A 12 -30.15 7.92 1.27
C TYR A 12 -29.37 9.20 0.96
N ARG A 13 -29.85 10.36 1.36
CA ARG A 13 -29.13 11.62 1.16
C ARG A 13 -27.84 11.65 1.94
N ARG A 14 -27.83 11.27 3.23
CA ARG A 14 -26.63 11.19 4.06
C ARG A 14 -25.63 10.17 3.51
N ALA A 15 -26.08 9.01 3.07
CA ALA A 15 -25.20 8.01 2.44
C ALA A 15 -24.59 8.52 1.14
N GLN A 16 -25.32 9.33 0.36
CA GLN A 16 -24.76 9.97 -0.84
C GLN A 16 -23.76 11.07 -0.49
N GLU A 17 -24.02 11.87 0.55
CA GLU A 17 -23.08 12.89 1.05
C GLU A 17 -21.77 12.22 1.54
N GLU A 18 -21.84 11.13 2.31
CA GLU A 18 -20.68 10.37 2.78
C GLU A 18 -19.87 9.75 1.64
N ILE A 19 -20.55 9.30 0.57
CA ILE A 19 -19.88 8.82 -0.64
C ILE A 19 -19.18 9.98 -1.37
N LEU A 20 -19.79 11.15 -1.45
CA LEU A 20 -19.21 12.33 -2.09
C LEU A 20 -18.00 12.83 -1.28
N ASP A 21 -18.08 12.94 0.03
CA ASP A 21 -16.95 13.31 0.89
C ASP A 21 -15.77 12.34 0.73
N SER A 22 -16.06 11.05 0.63
CA SER A 22 -15.04 10.02 0.34
C SER A 22 -14.40 10.17 -1.05
N MET A 23 -15.15 10.67 -2.04
CA MET A 23 -14.63 10.99 -3.38
C MET A 23 -13.77 12.25 -3.35
N ASP A 24 -14.11 13.23 -2.52
CA ASP A 24 -13.33 14.46 -2.36
C ASP A 24 -11.97 14.18 -1.73
N GLU A 25 -11.88 13.30 -0.73
CA GLU A 25 -10.60 12.83 -0.17
C GLU A 25 -9.68 12.20 -1.23
N GLU A 26 -10.24 11.39 -2.15
CA GLU A 26 -9.46 10.80 -3.25
C GLU A 26 -9.04 11.86 -4.26
N LEU A 27 -9.91 12.82 -4.53
CA LEU A 27 -9.62 13.95 -5.41
C LEU A 27 -8.49 14.81 -4.83
N GLU A 28 -8.52 15.14 -3.55
CA GLU A 28 -7.46 15.88 -2.86
C GLU A 28 -6.12 15.15 -2.93
N MET A 29 -6.10 13.84 -2.72
CA MET A 29 -4.88 13.05 -2.81
C MET A 29 -4.28 13.01 -4.23
N GLU A 30 -5.13 13.02 -5.27
CA GLU A 30 -4.67 13.10 -6.66
C GLU A 30 -4.24 14.53 -7.04
N LEU A 31 -4.94 15.54 -6.54
CA LEU A 31 -4.53 16.95 -6.70
C LEU A 31 -3.15 17.19 -6.09
N ASP A 32 -2.88 16.57 -4.95
CA ASP A 32 -1.57 16.62 -4.30
C ASP A 32 -0.47 15.97 -5.15
N ASP A 33 -0.79 14.89 -5.85
CA ASP A 33 0.15 14.21 -6.74
C ASP A 33 0.36 15.00 -8.05
N ASP A 34 -0.64 15.74 -8.53
CA ASP A 34 -0.63 16.48 -9.80
C ASP A 34 -0.22 17.98 -9.65
N ARG A 35 -0.16 18.52 -8.43
CA ARG A 35 0.02 19.96 -8.11
C ARG A 35 1.26 20.63 -8.75
N LEU A 36 2.25 19.85 -9.15
CA LEU A 36 3.54 20.36 -9.62
C LEU A 36 3.98 19.74 -10.96
N SER A 37 3.06 19.24 -11.77
CA SER A 37 3.43 18.95 -13.16
C SER A 37 3.66 20.27 -13.89
N PRO A 38 4.89 20.57 -14.38
CA PRO A 38 5.24 21.87 -14.96
C PRO A 38 4.36 22.25 -16.16
N ASP A 39 3.71 21.28 -16.80
CA ASP A 39 2.92 21.46 -18.02
C ASP A 39 1.41 21.35 -17.81
N GLY A 40 0.92 21.27 -16.56
CA GLY A 40 -0.53 21.19 -16.27
C GLY A 40 -1.24 19.94 -16.84
N ASP A 41 -0.49 19.10 -17.53
CA ASP A 41 -0.97 17.88 -18.14
C ASP A 41 -0.34 16.69 -17.40
N SER A 42 -1.16 15.94 -16.69
CA SER A 42 -0.67 14.68 -16.12
C SER A 42 -0.19 13.83 -17.29
N HIS A 43 1.04 13.30 -17.25
CA HIS A 43 1.57 12.34 -18.23
C HIS A 43 0.71 11.08 -18.35
N SER A 44 -0.39 11.03 -17.60
CA SER A 44 -1.37 9.95 -17.66
C SER A 44 -2.33 10.12 -18.84
N GLN A 45 -2.35 9.11 -19.69
CA GLN A 45 -3.31 8.99 -20.78
C GLN A 45 -4.74 8.64 -20.30
N ILE A 46 -4.93 8.40 -18.99
CA ILE A 46 -6.23 8.04 -18.40
C ILE A 46 -6.92 9.33 -17.91
N PRO A 47 -8.10 9.69 -18.46
CA PRO A 47 -8.88 10.79 -17.94
C PRO A 47 -9.22 10.60 -16.45
N ARG A 48 -9.21 11.70 -15.67
CA ARG A 48 -9.39 11.65 -14.22
C ARG A 48 -10.69 10.93 -13.81
N ASN A 49 -11.80 11.22 -14.44
CA ASN A 49 -13.08 10.58 -14.16
C ASN A 49 -13.09 9.06 -14.45
N VAL A 50 -12.34 8.61 -15.47
CA VAL A 50 -12.18 7.18 -15.78
C VAL A 50 -11.32 6.52 -14.71
N TYR A 51 -10.22 7.18 -14.32
CA TYR A 51 -9.33 6.70 -13.26
C TYR A 51 -10.08 6.46 -11.96
N PHE A 52 -10.84 7.44 -11.46
CA PHE A 52 -11.56 7.29 -10.19
C PHE A 52 -12.64 6.21 -10.28
N ARG A 53 -13.42 6.16 -11.35
CA ARG A 53 -14.42 5.10 -11.53
C ARG A 53 -13.79 3.71 -11.43
N GLU A 54 -12.68 3.49 -12.13
CA GLU A 54 -11.98 2.20 -12.08
C GLU A 54 -11.32 1.94 -10.74
N LEU A 55 -10.75 2.96 -10.10
CA LEU A 55 -10.16 2.82 -8.76
C LEU A 55 -11.22 2.40 -7.74
N PHE A 56 -12.37 3.05 -7.69
CA PHE A 56 -13.46 2.68 -6.78
C PHE A 56 -13.99 1.27 -7.05
N ARG A 57 -14.15 0.91 -8.32
CA ARG A 57 -14.53 -0.46 -8.68
C ARG A 57 -13.52 -1.47 -8.15
N LEU A 58 -12.23 -1.24 -8.35
CA LEU A 58 -11.16 -2.12 -7.87
C LEU A 58 -11.06 -2.14 -6.34
N GLN A 59 -11.30 -1.03 -5.68
CA GLN A 59 -11.35 -0.98 -4.20
C GLN A 59 -12.52 -1.80 -3.65
N GLY A 60 -13.68 -1.79 -4.31
CA GLY A 60 -14.79 -2.68 -3.99
C GLY A 60 -14.40 -4.16 -4.11
N GLU A 61 -13.66 -4.53 -5.17
CA GLU A 61 -13.15 -5.89 -5.33
C GLU A 61 -12.09 -6.25 -4.26
N LEU A 62 -11.25 -5.31 -3.83
CA LEU A 62 -10.31 -5.52 -2.73
C LEU A 62 -11.03 -5.80 -1.40
N VAL A 63 -12.18 -5.17 -1.13
CA VAL A 63 -12.99 -5.48 0.05
C VAL A 63 -13.52 -6.91 -0.02
N LYS A 64 -14.04 -7.35 -1.18
CA LYS A 64 -14.47 -8.76 -1.37
C LYS A 64 -13.31 -9.74 -1.18
N LEU A 65 -12.13 -9.41 -1.71
CA LEU A 65 -10.91 -10.20 -1.48
C LEU A 65 -10.56 -10.28 0.00
N GLN A 66 -10.63 -9.16 0.73
CA GLN A 66 -10.38 -9.14 2.18
C GLN A 66 -11.33 -10.08 2.93
N ASP A 67 -12.63 -10.02 2.65
CA ASP A 67 -13.63 -10.88 3.29
C ASP A 67 -13.34 -12.35 3.00
N TRP A 68 -12.96 -12.66 1.76
CA TRP A 68 -12.53 -14.01 1.37
C TRP A 68 -11.29 -14.49 2.12
N VAL A 69 -10.29 -13.62 2.28
CA VAL A 69 -9.06 -13.92 3.04
C VAL A 69 -9.38 -14.23 4.50
N VAL A 70 -10.27 -13.46 5.12
CA VAL A 70 -10.70 -13.66 6.51
C VAL A 70 -11.45 -14.98 6.67
N GLU A 71 -12.45 -15.23 5.84
CA GLU A 71 -13.30 -16.43 5.91
C GLU A 71 -12.48 -17.71 5.69
N ASN A 72 -11.58 -17.71 4.71
CA ASN A 72 -10.78 -18.88 4.38
C ASN A 72 -9.45 -18.94 5.14
N LYS A 73 -9.21 -18.00 6.07
CA LYS A 73 -7.98 -17.92 6.88
C LYS A 73 -6.69 -17.94 6.02
N LEU A 74 -6.76 -17.31 4.84
CA LEU A 74 -5.61 -17.21 3.97
C LEU A 74 -4.52 -16.32 4.60
N LYS A 75 -3.29 -16.57 4.24
CA LYS A 75 -2.13 -15.78 4.66
C LYS A 75 -1.52 -15.12 3.42
N VAL A 76 -1.65 -13.81 3.29
CA VAL A 76 -1.22 -13.08 2.09
C VAL A 76 -0.09 -12.11 2.44
N ALA A 77 1.06 -12.28 1.79
CA ALA A 77 2.20 -11.37 1.89
C ALA A 77 2.49 -10.76 0.51
N VAL A 78 2.53 -9.43 0.42
CA VAL A 78 2.80 -8.72 -0.83
C VAL A 78 4.01 -7.81 -0.63
N LEU A 79 5.04 -7.98 -1.45
CA LEU A 79 6.24 -7.16 -1.40
C LEU A 79 6.17 -6.05 -2.45
N PHE A 80 6.43 -4.83 -2.01
CA PHE A 80 6.53 -3.66 -2.87
C PHE A 80 7.97 -3.16 -2.89
N GLU A 81 8.69 -3.53 -3.94
CA GLU A 81 10.07 -3.11 -4.20
C GLU A 81 10.14 -2.20 -5.43
N GLY A 82 11.27 -1.58 -5.64
CA GLY A 82 11.48 -0.73 -6.81
C GLY A 82 12.24 0.55 -6.51
N ARG A 83 12.46 1.34 -7.55
CA ARG A 83 13.20 2.60 -7.48
C ARG A 83 12.60 3.57 -6.47
N ASP A 84 13.46 4.42 -5.94
CA ASP A 84 12.99 5.55 -5.14
C ASP A 84 12.12 6.46 -6.01
N SER A 85 11.09 7.00 -5.40
CA SER A 85 10.07 7.79 -6.12
C SER A 85 9.20 7.04 -7.13
N ALA A 86 9.32 5.71 -7.27
CA ALA A 86 8.54 4.92 -8.24
C ALA A 86 7.04 4.84 -7.93
N GLY A 87 6.58 5.26 -6.75
CA GLY A 87 5.15 5.31 -6.41
C GLY A 87 4.63 4.11 -5.62
N LYS A 88 5.52 3.31 -5.02
CA LYS A 88 5.16 2.18 -4.14
C LYS A 88 4.15 2.56 -3.06
N GLY A 89 4.50 3.54 -2.22
CA GLY A 89 3.61 4.01 -1.14
C GLY A 89 2.27 4.53 -1.64
N GLY A 90 2.23 5.16 -2.83
CA GLY A 90 0.97 5.57 -3.46
C GLY A 90 0.08 4.41 -3.87
N ALA A 91 0.66 3.31 -4.38
CA ALA A 91 -0.08 2.09 -4.70
C ALA A 91 -0.58 1.39 -3.43
N ILE A 92 0.29 1.24 -2.42
CA ILE A 92 -0.06 0.67 -1.12
C ILE A 92 -1.23 1.45 -0.49
N LYS A 93 -1.18 2.79 -0.50
CA LYS A 93 -2.24 3.63 0.05
C LYS A 93 -3.59 3.36 -0.64
N ARG A 94 -3.62 3.27 -2.00
CA ARG A 94 -4.87 3.00 -2.75
C ARG A 94 -5.39 1.58 -2.51
N ILE A 95 -4.53 0.62 -2.24
CA ILE A 95 -4.92 -0.74 -1.86
C ILE A 95 -5.55 -0.75 -0.47
N THR A 96 -4.92 -0.10 0.51
CA THR A 96 -5.31 -0.19 1.92
C THR A 96 -6.45 0.73 2.34
N GLN A 97 -6.71 1.78 1.59
CA GLN A 97 -7.57 2.89 1.98
C GLN A 97 -8.97 2.48 2.44
N ARG A 98 -9.56 1.46 1.83
CA ARG A 98 -10.89 0.96 2.17
C ARG A 98 -10.88 -0.41 2.87
N LEU A 99 -9.70 -0.92 3.17
CA LEU A 99 -9.55 -2.19 3.87
C LEU A 99 -9.50 -1.98 5.38
N ASN A 100 -9.95 -3.00 6.11
CA ASN A 100 -9.87 -3.02 7.57
C ASN A 100 -8.39 -3.11 8.01
N PRO A 101 -7.84 -2.11 8.73
CA PRO A 101 -6.44 -2.11 9.14
C PRO A 101 -6.09 -3.21 10.16
N ARG A 102 -7.09 -3.89 10.73
CA ARG A 102 -6.86 -5.09 11.57
C ARG A 102 -6.61 -6.34 10.75
N VAL A 103 -7.03 -6.35 9.49
CA VAL A 103 -6.89 -7.45 8.54
C VAL A 103 -5.74 -7.18 7.57
N CYS A 104 -5.67 -5.96 7.04
CA CYS A 104 -4.65 -5.53 6.08
C CYS A 104 -3.67 -4.58 6.76
N LYS A 105 -2.41 -5.01 6.90
CA LYS A 105 -1.35 -4.28 7.58
C LYS A 105 -0.28 -3.84 6.60
N VAL A 106 0.26 -2.65 6.80
CA VAL A 106 1.44 -2.16 6.07
C VAL A 106 2.65 -2.26 6.99
N VAL A 107 3.69 -2.92 6.50
CA VAL A 107 4.97 -3.09 7.19
C VAL A 107 6.04 -2.29 6.46
N ALA A 108 6.55 -1.25 7.11
CA ALA A 108 7.67 -0.43 6.66
C ALA A 108 8.73 -0.41 7.77
N LEU A 109 9.67 -1.34 7.74
CA LEU A 109 10.67 -1.47 8.79
C LEU A 109 11.74 -0.37 8.65
N PRO A 110 12.11 0.31 9.75
CA PRO A 110 13.23 1.26 9.74
C PRO A 110 14.56 0.55 9.53
N ALA A 111 15.65 1.30 9.43
CA ALA A 111 16.99 0.71 9.44
C ALA A 111 17.19 -0.18 10.70
N PRO A 112 17.91 -1.32 10.59
CA PRO A 112 18.09 -2.23 11.71
C PRO A 112 18.86 -1.56 12.82
N ASN A 113 18.41 -1.75 14.07
CA ASN A 113 19.14 -1.31 15.26
C ASN A 113 20.35 -2.24 15.53
N GLU A 114 21.21 -1.88 16.51
CA GLU A 114 22.44 -2.63 16.80
C GLU A 114 22.19 -4.10 17.16
N ARG A 115 21.10 -4.41 17.86
CA ARG A 115 20.72 -5.78 18.17
C ARG A 115 20.28 -6.54 16.91
N GLU A 116 19.45 -5.92 16.08
CA GLU A 116 18.94 -6.53 14.85
C GLU A 116 20.05 -6.81 13.84
N LYS A 117 21.12 -5.99 13.79
CA LYS A 117 22.29 -6.22 12.95
C LYS A 117 23.04 -7.52 13.29
N THR A 118 22.93 -8.00 14.53
CA THR A 118 23.56 -9.24 14.98
C THR A 118 22.66 -10.46 14.91
N GLN A 119 21.39 -10.27 14.52
CA GLN A 119 20.43 -11.35 14.35
C GLN A 119 20.53 -11.96 12.96
N TRP A 120 19.95 -13.15 12.81
CA TRP A 120 19.74 -13.68 11.47
C TRP A 120 18.96 -12.68 10.62
N TYR A 121 19.47 -12.40 9.44
CA TYR A 121 18.99 -11.29 8.59
C TYR A 121 17.46 -11.26 8.39
N PHE A 122 16.86 -12.41 8.16
CA PHE A 122 15.42 -12.49 7.90
C PHE A 122 14.55 -12.38 9.15
N GLN A 123 15.11 -12.48 10.36
CA GLN A 123 14.34 -12.58 11.60
C GLN A 123 13.37 -11.43 11.81
N ARG A 124 13.78 -10.20 11.52
CA ARG A 124 12.94 -9.01 11.67
C ARG A 124 11.76 -8.97 10.70
N TYR A 125 11.88 -9.58 9.54
CA TYR A 125 10.83 -9.67 8.52
C TYR A 125 9.87 -10.84 8.81
N ILE A 126 10.38 -11.99 9.21
CA ILE A 126 9.59 -13.17 9.52
C ILE A 126 8.59 -12.90 10.64
N SER A 127 8.95 -12.09 11.64
CA SER A 127 8.05 -11.68 12.73
C SER A 127 6.84 -10.85 12.24
N GLN A 128 6.87 -10.35 11.02
CA GLN A 128 5.81 -9.54 10.43
C GLN A 128 4.94 -10.32 9.43
N LEU A 129 5.21 -11.61 9.21
CA LEU A 129 4.44 -12.42 8.27
C LEU A 129 2.98 -12.57 8.71
N PRO A 130 2.04 -12.74 7.76
CA PRO A 130 0.62 -12.80 8.05
C PRO A 130 0.24 -14.05 8.84
N ALA A 131 -0.66 -13.90 9.79
CA ALA A 131 -1.44 -14.99 10.37
C ALA A 131 -2.62 -15.36 9.45
N GLY A 132 -3.35 -16.44 9.78
CA GLY A 132 -4.55 -16.83 9.04
C GLY A 132 -5.62 -15.73 9.07
N GLY A 133 -6.06 -15.30 7.90
CA GLY A 133 -7.02 -14.20 7.71
C GLY A 133 -6.36 -12.82 7.62
N GLU A 134 -5.04 -12.73 7.45
CA GLU A 134 -4.34 -11.44 7.34
C GLU A 134 -3.71 -11.22 5.96
N ILE A 135 -3.67 -9.95 5.57
CA ILE A 135 -2.93 -9.44 4.41
C ILE A 135 -1.82 -8.52 4.93
N VAL A 136 -0.58 -8.78 4.58
CA VAL A 136 0.56 -7.93 4.95
C VAL A 136 1.21 -7.37 3.69
N LEU A 137 1.27 -6.04 3.59
CA LEU A 137 1.92 -5.31 2.51
C LEU A 137 3.26 -4.77 3.02
N PHE A 138 4.36 -5.24 2.44
CA PHE A 138 5.69 -4.76 2.78
C PHE A 138 6.08 -3.59 1.88
N ASP A 139 6.21 -2.38 2.44
CA ASP A 139 6.86 -1.25 1.78
C ASP A 139 8.37 -1.36 1.99
N ARG A 140 9.06 -1.95 1.04
CA ARG A 140 10.39 -2.56 1.13
C ARG A 140 10.39 -3.80 2.03
N SER A 141 11.26 -4.73 1.73
CA SER A 141 11.29 -6.04 2.36
C SER A 141 12.72 -6.50 2.64
N TRP A 142 12.89 -7.80 2.84
CA TRP A 142 14.21 -8.44 2.91
C TRP A 142 15.06 -8.20 1.64
N TYR A 143 14.46 -7.80 0.55
CA TYR A 143 15.18 -7.42 -0.68
C TYR A 143 15.98 -6.11 -0.57
N ASN A 144 15.89 -5.39 0.56
CA ASN A 144 16.84 -4.31 0.87
C ASN A 144 18.30 -4.77 0.75
N ARG A 145 18.61 -6.05 1.12
CA ARG A 145 19.94 -6.65 0.98
C ARG A 145 20.41 -6.70 -0.47
N ALA A 146 19.49 -7.04 -1.41
CA ALA A 146 19.79 -7.08 -2.84
C ALA A 146 19.78 -5.70 -3.53
N GLY A 147 19.25 -4.68 -2.88
CA GLY A 147 19.12 -3.31 -3.39
C GLY A 147 20.01 -2.34 -2.64
N VAL A 148 19.39 -1.57 -1.75
CA VAL A 148 20.03 -0.45 -1.06
C VAL A 148 21.26 -0.86 -0.24
N GLU A 149 21.22 -2.00 0.46
CA GLU A 149 22.34 -2.43 1.30
C GLU A 149 23.58 -2.77 0.45
N LYS A 150 23.38 -3.47 -0.68
CA LYS A 150 24.47 -3.78 -1.62
C LYS A 150 25.05 -2.53 -2.26
N VAL A 151 24.20 -1.66 -2.77
CA VAL A 151 24.64 -0.47 -3.55
C VAL A 151 25.33 0.55 -2.65
N MET A 152 24.85 0.72 -1.42
CA MET A 152 25.40 1.68 -0.45
C MET A 152 26.51 1.11 0.42
N GLY A 153 26.86 -0.16 0.25
CA GLY A 153 27.92 -0.80 1.04
C GLY A 153 27.53 -1.05 2.50
N PHE A 154 26.24 -1.27 2.79
CA PHE A 154 25.75 -1.57 4.14
C PHE A 154 25.80 -3.06 4.47
N CYS A 155 26.15 -3.90 3.51
CA CYS A 155 26.45 -5.31 3.68
C CYS A 155 27.74 -5.67 2.96
N THR A 156 28.39 -6.74 3.39
CA THR A 156 29.54 -7.31 2.72
C THR A 156 29.13 -8.07 1.45
N ASP A 157 30.09 -8.36 0.59
CA ASP A 157 29.84 -9.18 -0.59
C ASP A 157 29.41 -10.62 -0.23
N ASP A 158 29.99 -11.19 0.82
CA ASP A 158 29.62 -12.51 1.32
C ASP A 158 28.17 -12.53 1.85
N GLU A 159 27.74 -11.53 2.60
CA GLU A 159 26.35 -11.41 3.06
C GLU A 159 25.35 -11.24 1.91
N TYR A 160 25.75 -10.51 0.88
CA TYR A 160 24.95 -10.33 -0.33
C TYR A 160 24.79 -11.65 -1.09
N GLU A 161 25.88 -12.37 -1.34
CA GLU A 161 25.86 -13.67 -2.04
C GLU A 161 25.10 -14.73 -1.24
N GLU A 162 25.29 -14.77 0.06
CA GLU A 162 24.52 -15.62 0.98
C GLU A 162 23.03 -15.34 0.88
N PHE A 163 22.63 -14.05 0.88
CA PHE A 163 21.25 -13.65 0.72
C PHE A 163 20.66 -14.15 -0.61
N LEU A 164 21.31 -13.87 -1.73
CA LEU A 164 20.83 -14.29 -3.05
C LEU A 164 20.73 -15.81 -3.21
N ARG A 165 21.57 -16.54 -2.50
CA ARG A 165 21.55 -18.02 -2.48
C ARG A 165 20.39 -18.56 -1.64
N THR A 166 20.08 -17.92 -0.53
CA THR A 166 19.16 -18.46 0.49
C THR A 166 17.73 -17.94 0.39
N VAL A 167 17.51 -16.73 -0.16
CA VAL A 167 16.18 -16.14 -0.24
C VAL A 167 15.17 -16.97 -1.05
N PRO A 168 15.52 -17.62 -2.17
CA PRO A 168 14.59 -18.50 -2.88
C PRO A 168 14.10 -19.67 -2.02
N ASP A 169 14.98 -20.26 -1.22
CA ASP A 169 14.61 -21.37 -0.33
C ASP A 169 13.71 -20.90 0.82
N LEU A 170 13.99 -19.73 1.40
CA LEU A 170 13.12 -19.12 2.38
C LEU A 170 11.71 -18.89 1.82
N GLU A 171 11.62 -18.32 0.62
CA GLU A 171 10.33 -18.07 -0.03
C GLU A 171 9.56 -19.36 -0.32
N ARG A 172 10.24 -20.43 -0.78
CA ARG A 172 9.61 -21.76 -0.92
C ARG A 172 9.10 -22.32 0.40
N MET A 173 9.85 -22.15 1.52
CA MET A 173 9.39 -22.56 2.84
C MET A 173 8.14 -21.79 3.29
N MET A 174 8.09 -20.48 3.05
CA MET A 174 6.91 -19.66 3.34
C MET A 174 5.69 -20.14 2.53
N ILE A 175 5.86 -20.36 1.25
CA ILE A 175 4.78 -20.82 0.35
C ILE A 175 4.32 -22.22 0.77
N SER A 176 5.23 -23.13 1.09
CA SER A 176 4.91 -24.48 1.58
C SER A 176 4.16 -24.45 2.91
N SER A 177 4.30 -23.38 3.71
CA SER A 177 3.52 -23.16 4.94
C SER A 177 2.15 -22.55 4.69
N GLY A 178 1.77 -22.34 3.43
CA GLY A 178 0.48 -21.81 3.00
C GLY A 178 0.43 -20.28 2.93
N ILE A 179 1.57 -19.60 2.88
CA ILE A 179 1.61 -18.15 2.60
C ILE A 179 1.53 -17.94 1.09
N ILE A 180 0.60 -17.09 0.65
CA ILE A 180 0.54 -16.58 -0.71
C ILE A 180 1.50 -15.40 -0.78
N LEU A 181 2.63 -15.57 -1.49
CA LEU A 181 3.66 -14.55 -1.63
C LEU A 181 3.61 -13.92 -3.02
N ILE A 182 3.44 -12.60 -3.08
CA ILE A 182 3.39 -11.83 -4.33
C ILE A 182 4.48 -10.77 -4.28
N LYS A 183 5.30 -10.66 -5.34
CA LYS A 183 6.44 -9.74 -5.39
C LYS A 183 6.30 -8.76 -6.54
N TYR A 184 6.25 -7.45 -6.22
CA TYR A 184 6.20 -6.36 -7.18
C TYR A 184 7.48 -5.56 -7.21
N TRP A 185 7.96 -5.28 -8.42
CA TRP A 185 9.03 -4.32 -8.68
C TRP A 185 8.47 -3.12 -9.45
N PHE A 186 8.42 -1.95 -8.81
CA PHE A 186 8.01 -0.70 -9.43
C PHE A 186 9.18 -0.08 -10.20
N SER A 187 9.04 -0.01 -11.53
CA SER A 187 10.07 0.47 -12.45
C SER A 187 9.67 1.81 -13.05
N ILE A 188 10.59 2.77 -12.97
CA ILE A 188 10.49 4.07 -13.65
C ILE A 188 11.76 4.33 -14.45
N SER A 189 11.67 5.24 -15.42
CA SER A 189 12.84 5.76 -16.14
C SER A 189 13.66 6.73 -15.28
N ASP A 190 14.88 6.97 -15.69
CA ASP A 190 15.77 7.96 -15.08
C ASP A 190 15.16 9.36 -15.11
N ASP A 191 14.65 9.78 -16.25
CA ASP A 191 14.01 11.09 -16.43
C ASP A 191 12.80 11.25 -15.51
N GLU A 192 11.96 10.21 -15.40
CA GLU A 192 10.80 10.25 -14.52
C GLU A 192 11.20 10.33 -13.05
N GLN A 193 12.25 9.64 -12.63
CA GLN A 193 12.76 9.78 -11.26
C GLN A 193 13.25 11.20 -11.00
N TYR A 194 14.00 11.78 -11.95
CA TYR A 194 14.47 13.16 -11.87
C TYR A 194 13.31 14.14 -11.69
N ASN A 195 12.31 14.05 -12.56
CA ASN A 195 11.14 14.92 -12.50
C ASN A 195 10.43 14.82 -11.15
N ARG A 196 10.25 13.59 -10.62
CA ARG A 196 9.63 13.38 -9.31
C ARG A 196 10.45 13.93 -8.15
N PHE A 197 11.76 13.85 -8.20
CA PHE A 197 12.61 14.47 -7.20
C PHE A 197 12.56 16.00 -7.28
N MET A 198 12.59 16.59 -8.47
CA MET A 198 12.42 18.03 -8.66
C MET A 198 11.08 18.51 -8.09
N MET A 199 9.99 17.80 -8.36
CA MET A 199 8.69 18.11 -7.75
C MET A 199 8.71 18.07 -6.22
N ARG A 200 9.43 17.13 -5.60
CA ARG A 200 9.56 17.06 -4.13
C ARG A 200 10.36 18.23 -3.56
N ILE A 201 11.40 18.67 -4.26
CA ILE A 201 12.23 19.82 -3.85
C ILE A 201 11.39 21.11 -3.79
N HIS A 202 10.49 21.28 -4.76
CA HIS A 202 9.67 22.48 -4.90
C HIS A 202 8.36 22.47 -4.11
N ASP A 203 7.94 21.32 -3.58
CA ASP A 203 6.70 21.18 -2.80
C ASP A 203 7.00 21.14 -1.30
N PRO A 204 6.69 22.20 -0.54
CA PRO A 204 6.92 22.24 0.92
C PRO A 204 6.27 21.09 1.67
N LEU A 205 5.14 20.55 1.15
CA LEU A 205 4.42 19.44 1.75
C LEU A 205 5.08 18.08 1.45
N LYS A 206 6.03 18.02 0.50
CA LYS A 206 6.69 16.79 0.05
C LYS A 206 8.20 16.77 0.28
N GLN A 207 8.81 17.90 0.66
CA GLN A 207 10.25 18.00 0.94
C GLN A 207 10.73 16.97 1.96
N TRP A 208 9.94 16.69 2.97
CA TRP A 208 10.27 15.68 4.00
C TRP A 208 10.43 14.25 3.45
N LYS A 209 9.90 13.98 2.24
CA LYS A 209 10.06 12.69 1.54
C LYS A 209 11.38 12.56 0.81
N LEU A 210 12.18 13.61 0.75
CA LEU A 210 13.49 13.60 0.09
C LEU A 210 14.56 13.44 1.15
N SER A 211 15.23 12.30 1.13
CA SER A 211 16.32 11.97 2.04
C SER A 211 17.69 12.09 1.34
N PRO A 212 18.80 12.22 2.09
CA PRO A 212 20.14 12.11 1.51
C PRO A 212 20.36 10.81 0.73
N MET A 213 19.68 9.72 1.14
CA MET A 213 19.75 8.42 0.47
C MET A 213 19.12 8.46 -0.93
N ASP A 214 18.04 9.24 -1.13
CA ASP A 214 17.41 9.43 -2.43
C ASP A 214 18.38 10.13 -3.42
N LEU A 215 19.16 11.09 -2.94
CA LEU A 215 20.16 11.80 -3.76
C LEU A 215 21.30 10.86 -4.17
N GLU A 216 21.80 10.04 -3.25
CA GLU A 216 22.81 9.03 -3.55
C GLU A 216 22.26 7.93 -4.48
N ALA A 217 21.02 7.49 -4.28
CA ALA A 217 20.38 6.51 -5.15
C ALA A 217 20.29 7.01 -6.60
N ARG A 218 20.05 8.31 -6.79
CA ARG A 218 20.07 8.91 -8.12
C ARG A 218 21.49 8.91 -8.73
N ARG A 219 22.49 9.29 -7.95
CA ARG A 219 23.89 9.29 -8.38
C ARG A 219 24.39 7.90 -8.78
N LEU A 220 23.89 6.86 -8.12
CA LEU A 220 24.27 5.45 -8.32
C LEU A 220 23.26 4.69 -9.19
N TRP A 221 22.61 5.35 -10.14
CA TRP A 221 21.55 4.80 -10.98
C TRP A 221 21.92 3.46 -11.64
N GLU A 222 23.11 3.38 -12.26
CA GLU A 222 23.59 2.18 -12.93
C GLU A 222 23.87 1.05 -11.93
N ALA A 223 24.44 1.36 -10.77
CA ALA A 223 24.68 0.38 -9.71
C ALA A 223 23.36 -0.25 -9.23
N TYR A 224 22.34 0.57 -9.02
CA TYR A 224 20.99 0.09 -8.69
C TYR A 224 20.36 -0.70 -9.84
N THR A 225 20.62 -0.34 -11.09
CA THR A 225 20.13 -1.09 -12.25
C THR A 225 20.74 -2.49 -12.26
N LYS A 226 22.05 -2.58 -12.10
CA LYS A 226 22.77 -3.87 -12.05
C LYS A 226 22.31 -4.73 -10.86
N ALA A 227 22.15 -4.14 -9.69
CA ALA A 227 21.65 -4.83 -8.50
C ALA A 227 20.25 -5.40 -8.73
N LYS A 228 19.33 -4.62 -9.32
CA LYS A 228 17.99 -5.07 -9.71
C LYS A 228 18.06 -6.25 -10.71
N GLU A 229 18.87 -6.15 -11.74
CA GLU A 229 18.99 -7.19 -12.76
C GLU A 229 19.46 -8.50 -12.15
N THR A 230 20.53 -8.48 -11.35
CA THR A 230 21.03 -9.66 -10.62
C THR A 230 19.97 -10.22 -9.66
N MET A 231 19.25 -9.34 -8.93
CA MET A 231 18.18 -9.76 -8.04
C MET A 231 17.07 -10.49 -8.80
N LEU A 232 16.58 -9.91 -9.90
CA LEU A 232 15.54 -10.54 -10.70
C LEU A 232 16.01 -11.88 -11.28
N GLU A 233 17.21 -11.94 -11.84
CA GLU A 233 17.78 -13.17 -12.42
C GLU A 233 17.87 -14.30 -11.40
N ARG A 234 18.36 -13.99 -10.19
CA ARG A 234 18.66 -15.00 -9.17
C ARG A 234 17.50 -15.36 -8.25
N THR A 235 16.45 -14.54 -8.21
CA THR A 235 15.34 -14.70 -7.25
C THR A 235 13.96 -14.76 -7.89
N HIS A 236 13.88 -14.76 -9.23
CA HIS A 236 12.63 -15.04 -9.94
C HIS A 236 12.40 -16.55 -9.97
N ILE A 237 11.62 -17.04 -9.02
CA ILE A 237 11.27 -18.47 -8.92
C ILE A 237 9.82 -18.70 -9.38
N PRO A 238 9.50 -19.86 -9.95
CA PRO A 238 8.14 -20.14 -10.44
C PRO A 238 7.07 -20.05 -9.36
N GLU A 239 7.39 -20.43 -8.13
CA GLU A 239 6.47 -20.43 -7.00
C GLU A 239 6.17 -19.00 -6.50
N ALA A 240 7.10 -18.06 -6.65
CA ALA A 240 6.97 -16.66 -6.31
C ALA A 240 7.68 -15.78 -7.36
N PRO A 241 7.08 -15.60 -8.53
CA PRO A 241 7.66 -14.77 -9.58
C PRO A 241 7.69 -13.30 -9.21
N TRP A 242 8.66 -12.56 -9.75
CA TRP A 242 8.64 -11.12 -9.75
C TRP A 242 7.72 -10.57 -10.84
N TRP A 243 6.92 -9.57 -10.47
CA TRP A 243 6.06 -8.83 -11.37
C TRP A 243 6.55 -7.39 -11.48
N VAL A 244 6.91 -6.98 -12.69
CA VAL A 244 7.39 -5.61 -12.91
C VAL A 244 6.21 -4.70 -13.24
N VAL A 245 6.03 -3.66 -12.43
CA VAL A 245 5.03 -2.63 -12.63
C VAL A 245 5.67 -1.44 -13.35
N ALA A 246 5.25 -1.16 -14.59
CA ALA A 246 5.65 0.04 -15.32
C ALA A 246 4.99 1.26 -14.65
N ALA A 247 5.80 2.11 -14.01
CA ALA A 247 5.31 3.13 -13.08
C ALA A 247 5.62 4.58 -13.49
N ASN A 248 5.98 4.83 -14.74
CA ASN A 248 6.09 6.19 -15.26
C ASN A 248 4.74 6.92 -15.20
N ASP A 249 3.65 6.25 -15.60
CA ASP A 249 2.30 6.72 -15.37
C ASP A 249 1.76 6.17 -14.05
N LYS A 250 1.64 7.02 -13.03
CA LYS A 250 1.18 6.65 -11.69
C LYS A 250 -0.22 6.06 -11.68
N LYS A 251 -1.16 6.62 -12.49
CA LYS A 251 -2.56 6.16 -12.55
C LYS A 251 -2.64 4.76 -13.13
N LYS A 252 -1.97 4.54 -14.26
CA LYS A 252 -1.87 3.20 -14.87
C LYS A 252 -1.21 2.19 -13.94
N ALA A 253 -0.11 2.57 -13.32
CA ALA A 253 0.62 1.70 -12.39
C ALA A 253 -0.25 1.23 -11.23
N ARG A 254 -1.03 2.13 -10.62
CA ARG A 254 -1.95 1.81 -9.51
C ARG A 254 -3.06 0.87 -9.96
N LEU A 255 -3.78 1.22 -11.03
CA LEU A 255 -4.88 0.37 -11.53
C LEU A 255 -4.38 -1.01 -11.95
N ASN A 256 -3.28 -1.07 -12.70
CA ASN A 256 -2.71 -2.33 -13.16
C ASN A 256 -2.20 -3.20 -12.00
N CYS A 257 -1.53 -2.59 -11.02
CA CYS A 257 -1.04 -3.31 -9.84
C CYS A 257 -2.19 -3.91 -9.03
N ILE A 258 -3.27 -3.14 -8.78
CA ILE A 258 -4.45 -3.61 -8.06
C ILE A 258 -5.16 -4.72 -8.85
N THR A 259 -5.37 -4.52 -10.15
CA THR A 259 -6.00 -5.53 -11.02
C THR A 259 -5.20 -6.83 -11.01
N HIS A 260 -3.87 -6.73 -11.12
CA HIS A 260 -3.01 -7.91 -11.08
C HIS A 260 -3.04 -8.59 -9.70
N LEU A 261 -3.00 -7.82 -8.59
CA LEU A 261 -3.12 -8.36 -7.23
C LEU A 261 -4.40 -9.19 -7.06
N LEU A 262 -5.53 -8.64 -7.50
CA LEU A 262 -6.82 -9.33 -7.48
C LEU A 262 -6.82 -10.62 -8.30
N SER A 263 -6.08 -10.67 -9.41
CA SER A 263 -5.97 -11.86 -10.26
C SER A 263 -5.11 -12.98 -9.66
N GLN A 264 -4.22 -12.65 -8.72
CA GLN A 264 -3.30 -13.64 -8.10
C GLN A 264 -3.98 -14.49 -7.03
N ILE A 265 -5.11 -14.07 -6.50
CA ILE A 265 -5.81 -14.76 -5.42
C ILE A 265 -7.23 -15.06 -5.91
N PRO A 266 -7.57 -16.33 -6.17
CA PRO A 266 -8.95 -16.65 -6.54
C PRO A 266 -9.87 -16.42 -5.34
N TYR A 267 -10.75 -15.44 -5.44
CA TYR A 267 -11.73 -15.09 -4.41
C TYR A 267 -13.14 -15.11 -4.98
N LYS A 268 -14.11 -15.21 -4.10
CA LYS A 268 -15.54 -15.11 -4.41
C LYS A 268 -16.18 -14.14 -3.42
N GLU A 269 -17.25 -13.53 -3.85
CA GLU A 269 -18.09 -12.73 -2.97
C GLU A 269 -18.68 -13.63 -1.87
N ILE A 270 -18.65 -13.16 -0.64
CA ILE A 270 -19.20 -13.86 0.53
C ILE A 270 -20.55 -13.23 0.85
N ASP A 271 -21.56 -14.08 1.04
CA ASP A 271 -22.86 -13.62 1.48
C ASP A 271 -22.79 -13.14 2.94
N HIS A 272 -23.06 -11.87 3.15
CA HIS A 272 -23.18 -11.31 4.48
C HIS A 272 -24.62 -11.39 4.99
N PRO A 273 -24.84 -11.80 6.25
CA PRO A 273 -26.18 -11.80 6.82
C PRO A 273 -26.76 -10.37 6.85
N VAL A 274 -28.05 -10.25 6.61
CA VAL A 274 -28.75 -8.96 6.69
C VAL A 274 -28.63 -8.43 8.11
N ILE A 275 -27.96 -7.30 8.27
CA ILE A 275 -27.79 -6.66 9.58
C ILE A 275 -29.03 -5.84 9.88
N THR A 276 -29.70 -6.16 10.98
CA THR A 276 -30.78 -5.35 11.53
C THR A 276 -30.28 -4.60 12.76
N LEU A 277 -30.35 -3.28 12.73
CA LEU A 277 -29.95 -2.47 13.87
C LEU A 277 -30.90 -2.71 15.06
N PRO A 278 -30.38 -3.11 16.22
CA PRO A 278 -31.22 -3.30 17.40
C PRO A 278 -31.78 -1.93 17.89
N LYS A 279 -32.95 -1.99 18.48
CA LYS A 279 -33.50 -0.79 19.12
C LYS A 279 -32.61 -0.39 20.30
N ARG A 280 -32.41 0.94 20.45
CA ARG A 280 -31.70 1.46 21.62
C ARG A 280 -32.45 1.11 22.89
N VAL A 281 -31.76 0.56 23.87
CA VAL A 281 -32.29 0.35 25.22
C VAL A 281 -32.17 1.69 25.96
N HIS A 282 -33.32 2.26 26.32
CA HIS A 282 -33.40 3.50 27.10
C HIS A 282 -33.40 3.14 28.58
N ASN A 283 -32.46 3.73 29.34
CA ASN A 283 -32.50 3.66 30.80
C ASN A 283 -33.17 4.94 31.33
N PRO A 284 -34.42 4.88 31.88
CA PRO A 284 -35.15 6.05 32.36
C PRO A 284 -34.50 6.66 33.60
N ASP A 285 -33.70 5.91 34.35
CA ASP A 285 -33.04 6.36 35.57
C ASP A 285 -31.69 7.06 35.30
N TYR A 286 -31.23 7.08 34.03
CA TYR A 286 -30.00 7.73 33.67
C TYR A 286 -30.22 9.12 33.10
N LEU A 287 -29.82 10.12 33.88
CA LEU A 287 -29.77 11.53 33.44
C LEU A 287 -28.36 11.88 33.02
N ARG A 288 -28.17 12.15 31.70
CA ARG A 288 -26.89 12.63 31.18
C ARG A 288 -26.64 14.05 31.67
N GLY A 289 -25.58 14.24 32.45
CA GLY A 289 -25.07 15.58 32.78
C GLY A 289 -24.52 16.32 31.56
N PRO A 290 -24.55 17.67 31.57
CA PRO A 290 -23.87 18.44 30.50
C PRO A 290 -22.38 18.24 30.57
N VAL A 291 -21.73 18.19 29.38
CA VAL A 291 -20.26 18.21 29.30
C VAL A 291 -19.80 19.64 29.63
N PRO A 292 -18.86 19.84 30.57
CA PRO A 292 -18.28 21.15 30.84
C PRO A 292 -17.76 21.82 29.55
N PRO A 293 -18.04 23.13 29.37
CA PRO A 293 -17.66 23.84 28.13
C PRO A 293 -16.16 23.82 27.82
N ASP A 294 -15.32 23.76 28.84
CA ASP A 294 -13.87 23.70 28.76
C ASP A 294 -13.31 22.35 28.25
N LEU A 295 -14.16 21.34 28.16
CA LEU A 295 -13.80 20.04 27.58
C LEU A 295 -14.11 19.94 26.09
N TYR A 296 -14.76 20.92 25.51
CA TYR A 296 -14.94 20.94 24.06
C TYR A 296 -13.72 21.52 23.35
N VAL A 297 -13.38 20.93 22.20
CA VAL A 297 -12.43 21.56 21.30
C VAL A 297 -13.00 22.93 20.87
N PRO A 298 -12.21 24.01 20.92
CA PRO A 298 -12.67 25.29 20.46
C PRO A 298 -13.11 25.26 18.99
N GLU A 299 -14.30 25.77 18.71
CA GLU A 299 -14.74 25.99 17.33
C GLU A 299 -14.05 27.25 16.80
N VAL A 300 -13.21 27.07 15.79
CA VAL A 300 -12.45 28.13 15.10
C VAL A 300 -12.89 28.36 13.66
N PHE A 301 -13.81 27.54 13.18
CA PHE A 301 -14.43 27.59 11.85
C PHE A 301 -15.94 27.55 11.97
#